data_bd2715b921305ebaac1a2ec5f266ea2e
#
_entry.id   bd2715b921305ebaac1a2ec5f266ea2e
#
_cell.length_a   1.000
_cell.length_b   1.000
_cell.length_c   1.000
_cell.angle_alpha   90.00
_cell.angle_beta   90.00
_cell.angle_gamma   90.00
#
_symmetry.space_group_name_H-M   'P 1'
#
loop_
_entity.id
_entity.type
_entity.pdbx_description
1 polymer ?
#
loop_
_entity_poly.entity_id
_entity_poly.type
_entity_poly.pdbx_seq_one_letter_code
_entity_poly.pdbx_strand_id
1 'polypeptide(L)'
;MRTTLAKFVAHVCGLSLSAVLLVCPPNSAQAQTQTDDPAARAMARIRATVDERVAAAERALAASGLVDKGVEARKQGKIAEALATLQQAELIIAVSASSGRGLLTEELLRRIAAEQAALNPAPPPLEAKRGWPGLFSTSSAPRIALARYNFYRDILTRILIEEKLPLEVLSVALVESGFNPLALSPKGARGIWQLMPDTARRYGLTVAPGDDHRTHPEHATRAAARYLQDLYGMFGDWELALAAYNAGEGRVRRAIELAGARDFNELARRKLLPLETRNYVPAVLAAWSQMSPAPVANRNEAHAERE
;
A
#
# COMPACT_ATOMS: atom_id res chain seq x y z
N MET A 1 34.55 -13.05 20.09
CA MET A 1 33.63 -12.11 19.43
C MET A 1 32.78 -11.25 20.38
N ARG A 2 32.30 -11.72 21.54
CA ARG A 2 31.53 -10.90 22.50
C ARG A 2 32.28 -9.72 23.11
N THR A 3 33.59 -9.83 23.32
CA THR A 3 34.45 -8.78 23.92
C THR A 3 34.77 -7.60 22.99
N THR A 4 34.74 -7.80 21.68
CA THR A 4 35.02 -6.75 20.68
C THR A 4 33.80 -5.85 20.45
N LEU A 5 32.58 -6.42 20.51
CA LEU A 5 31.33 -5.68 20.35
C LEU A 5 31.06 -4.75 21.54
N ALA A 6 31.34 -5.20 22.77
CA ALA A 6 31.22 -4.38 23.98
C ALA A 6 32.12 -3.13 23.98
N LYS A 7 33.32 -3.22 23.41
CA LYS A 7 34.23 -2.07 23.27
C LYS A 7 33.76 -1.05 22.23
N PHE A 8 33.10 -1.50 21.17
CA PHE A 8 32.56 -0.61 20.13
C PHE A 8 31.33 0.18 20.62
N VAL A 9 30.44 -0.47 21.37
CA VAL A 9 29.25 0.17 21.94
C VAL A 9 29.63 1.20 23.02
N ALA A 10 30.66 0.93 23.84
CA ALA A 10 31.13 1.89 24.83
C ALA A 10 31.74 3.18 24.21
N HIS A 11 32.35 3.08 23.04
CA HIS A 11 32.94 4.23 22.35
C HIS A 11 31.89 5.14 21.68
N VAL A 12 30.79 4.58 21.24
CA VAL A 12 29.68 5.34 20.58
C VAL A 12 28.79 6.04 21.62
N CYS A 13 28.69 5.53 22.85
CA CYS A 13 27.81 6.08 23.88
C CYS A 13 28.48 7.07 24.85
N GLY A 14 29.77 7.37 24.72
CA GLY A 14 30.47 8.39 25.52
C GLY A 14 30.53 8.11 27.04
N LEU A 15 30.41 6.84 27.47
CA LEU A 15 30.45 6.45 28.86
C LEU A 15 31.86 5.93 29.22
N SER A 16 32.55 6.62 30.15
CA SER A 16 33.84 6.21 30.63
C SER A 16 33.80 4.93 31.47
N LEU A 17 34.74 4.02 31.22
CA LEU A 17 34.80 2.67 31.78
C LEU A 17 35.11 2.60 33.28
N SER A 18 35.23 3.73 33.99
CA SER A 18 35.73 3.79 35.38
C SER A 18 34.68 3.60 36.48
N ALA A 19 33.41 3.39 36.15
CA ALA A 19 32.30 3.33 37.13
C ALA A 19 31.82 1.90 37.46
N VAL A 20 32.48 0.82 37.02
CA VAL A 20 31.91 -0.56 37.07
C VAL A 20 32.55 -1.48 38.11
N LEU A 21 33.56 -1.03 38.90
CA LEU A 21 34.24 -1.93 39.81
C LEU A 21 34.19 -1.42 41.27
N LEU A 22 33.05 -1.63 41.93
CA LEU A 22 32.94 -1.76 43.39
C LEU A 22 31.66 -2.53 43.75
N VAL A 23 31.69 -3.85 43.71
CA VAL A 23 30.65 -4.71 44.29
C VAL A 23 31.30 -5.57 45.37
N CYS A 24 31.05 -5.25 46.64
CA CYS A 24 31.30 -6.14 47.77
C CYS A 24 30.29 -7.30 47.77
N PRO A 25 30.71 -8.49 48.25
CA PRO A 25 29.81 -9.65 48.32
C PRO A 25 28.73 -9.49 49.42
N PRO A 26 27.52 -10.03 49.26
CA PRO A 26 26.45 -9.87 50.21
C PRO A 26 26.56 -10.80 51.40
N ASN A 27 26.33 -10.26 52.61
CA ASN A 27 26.11 -11.02 53.82
C ASN A 27 24.62 -11.49 53.88
N SER A 28 24.38 -12.76 54.13
CA SER A 28 23.15 -13.51 53.87
C SER A 28 22.01 -13.34 54.87
N ALA A 29 21.79 -12.16 55.44
CA ALA A 29 20.78 -11.98 56.48
C ALA A 29 19.79 -10.81 56.28
N GLN A 30 19.67 -10.19 55.09
CA GLN A 30 18.77 -9.02 54.86
C GLN A 30 18.07 -9.05 53.49
N ALA A 31 17.50 -10.19 53.12
CA ALA A 31 16.88 -10.38 51.81
C ALA A 31 15.42 -9.90 51.64
N GLN A 32 14.85 -9.16 52.58
CA GLN A 32 13.41 -8.79 52.53
C GLN A 32 13.07 -7.29 52.59
N THR A 33 14.06 -6.37 52.59
CA THR A 33 13.76 -4.92 52.61
C THR A 33 14.35 -4.14 51.43
N GLN A 34 14.79 -4.83 50.34
CA GLN A 34 15.51 -4.20 49.23
C GLN A 34 14.62 -3.63 48.11
N THR A 35 13.28 -3.61 48.26
CA THR A 35 12.37 -3.16 47.21
C THR A 35 12.02 -1.68 47.21
N ASP A 36 12.47 -0.90 48.20
CA ASP A 36 12.07 0.50 48.37
C ASP A 36 13.17 1.56 48.20
N ASP A 37 14.40 1.15 47.81
CA ASP A 37 15.46 2.13 47.52
C ASP A 37 15.20 2.85 46.18
N PRO A 38 14.98 4.19 46.19
CA PRO A 38 14.78 4.99 44.98
C PRO A 38 15.97 4.91 44.01
N ALA A 39 17.18 4.78 44.52
CA ALA A 39 18.39 4.69 43.69
C ALA A 39 18.46 3.33 42.97
N ALA A 40 18.13 2.23 43.65
CA ALA A 40 18.06 0.91 43.03
C ALA A 40 16.99 0.85 41.95
N ARG A 41 15.80 1.47 42.16
CA ARG A 41 14.76 1.58 41.15
C ARG A 41 15.16 2.45 39.96
N ALA A 42 15.86 3.55 40.18
CA ALA A 42 16.41 4.39 39.13
C ALA A 42 17.45 3.64 38.28
N MET A 43 18.35 2.92 38.91
CA MET A 43 19.37 2.11 38.23
C MET A 43 18.73 0.95 37.41
N ALA A 44 17.71 0.30 37.96
CA ALA A 44 16.94 -0.74 37.21
C ALA A 44 16.28 -0.17 35.99
N ARG A 45 15.66 1.01 36.06
CA ARG A 45 15.05 1.71 34.89
C ARG A 45 16.12 2.08 33.85
N ILE A 46 17.27 2.62 34.28
CA ILE A 46 18.37 2.95 33.38
C ILE A 46 18.85 1.68 32.67
N ARG A 47 19.07 0.59 33.41
CA ARG A 47 19.49 -0.70 32.83
C ARG A 47 18.47 -1.21 31.81
N ALA A 48 17.18 -1.24 32.13
CA ALA A 48 16.13 -1.66 31.22
C ALA A 48 16.12 -0.81 29.94
N THR A 49 16.27 0.52 30.07
CA THR A 49 16.36 1.42 28.91
C THR A 49 17.60 1.16 28.04
N VAL A 50 18.76 0.85 28.67
CA VAL A 50 19.98 0.51 27.94
C VAL A 50 19.82 -0.83 27.21
N ASP A 51 19.30 -1.85 27.89
CA ASP A 51 19.08 -3.17 27.30
C ASP A 51 18.12 -3.09 26.12
N GLU A 52 17.04 -2.30 26.24
CA GLU A 52 16.09 -2.06 25.17
C GLU A 52 16.73 -1.35 23.97
N ARG A 53 17.56 -0.33 24.20
CA ARG A 53 18.31 0.35 23.13
C ARG A 53 19.30 -0.56 22.42
N VAL A 54 19.98 -1.42 23.16
CA VAL A 54 20.91 -2.42 22.59
C VAL A 54 20.12 -3.39 21.72
N ALA A 55 19.00 -3.93 22.21
CA ALA A 55 18.15 -4.83 21.45
C ALA A 55 17.57 -4.16 20.19
N ALA A 56 17.20 -2.88 20.26
CA ALA A 56 16.75 -2.12 19.09
C ALA A 56 17.88 -1.92 18.05
N ALA A 57 19.11 -1.65 18.49
CA ALA A 57 20.26 -1.54 17.59
C ALA A 57 20.62 -2.87 16.93
N GLU A 58 20.55 -3.98 17.65
CA GLU A 58 20.77 -5.32 17.09
C GLU A 58 19.70 -5.67 16.02
N ARG A 59 18.43 -5.34 16.28
CA ARG A 59 17.36 -5.52 15.29
C ARG A 59 17.56 -4.65 14.05
N ALA A 60 17.97 -3.39 14.22
CA ALA A 60 18.26 -2.50 13.10
C ALA A 60 19.43 -3.02 12.24
N LEU A 61 20.46 -3.57 12.87
CA LEU A 61 21.58 -4.19 12.16
C LEU A 61 21.15 -5.45 11.39
N ALA A 62 20.32 -6.30 11.99
CA ALA A 62 19.76 -7.48 11.32
C ALA A 62 18.89 -7.08 10.12
N ALA A 63 18.03 -6.06 10.28
CA ALA A 63 17.22 -5.52 9.20
C ALA A 63 18.07 -4.93 8.07
N SER A 64 19.14 -4.20 8.38
CA SER A 64 20.06 -3.68 7.37
C SER A 64 20.67 -4.80 6.52
N GLY A 65 21.11 -5.89 7.15
CA GLY A 65 21.64 -7.06 6.43
C GLY A 65 20.61 -7.71 5.50
N LEU A 66 19.33 -7.72 5.89
CA LEU A 66 18.24 -8.20 5.02
C LEU A 66 17.97 -7.23 3.86
N VAL A 67 18.02 -5.92 4.10
CA VAL A 67 17.88 -4.92 3.01
C VAL A 67 18.96 -5.12 1.97
N ASP A 68 20.22 -5.30 2.39
CA ASP A 68 21.36 -5.52 1.47
C ASP A 68 21.18 -6.83 0.65
N LYS A 69 20.68 -7.90 1.28
CA LYS A 69 20.32 -9.14 0.57
C LYS A 69 19.18 -8.93 -0.43
N GLY A 70 18.14 -8.18 -0.07
CA GLY A 70 17.05 -7.84 -0.96
C GLY A 70 17.50 -7.05 -2.19
N VAL A 71 18.41 -6.08 -2.00
CA VAL A 71 19.03 -5.32 -3.09
C VAL A 71 19.82 -6.23 -4.01
N GLU A 72 20.60 -7.17 -3.47
CA GLU A 72 21.39 -8.10 -4.27
C GLU A 72 20.48 -9.07 -5.05
N ALA A 73 19.44 -9.62 -4.42
CA ALA A 73 18.45 -10.47 -5.09
C ALA A 73 17.76 -9.73 -6.24
N ARG A 74 17.41 -8.43 -6.06
CA ARG A 74 16.86 -7.58 -7.12
C ARG A 74 17.82 -7.44 -8.31
N LYS A 75 19.09 -7.16 -8.05
CA LYS A 75 20.12 -7.06 -9.10
C LYS A 75 20.28 -8.36 -9.91
N GLN A 76 20.04 -9.50 -9.25
CA GLN A 76 20.05 -10.83 -9.88
C GLN A 76 18.72 -11.18 -10.57
N GLY A 77 17.74 -10.28 -10.60
CA GLY A 77 16.43 -10.52 -11.21
C GLY A 77 15.52 -11.44 -10.39
N LYS A 78 15.90 -11.80 -9.15
CA LYS A 78 15.11 -12.66 -8.25
C LYS A 78 14.06 -11.87 -7.49
N ILE A 79 13.03 -11.39 -8.19
CA ILE A 79 12.04 -10.44 -7.68
C ILE A 79 11.31 -10.95 -6.44
N ALA A 80 10.84 -12.21 -6.44
CA ALA A 80 10.10 -12.80 -5.32
C ALA A 80 10.97 -12.91 -4.06
N GLU A 81 12.23 -13.31 -4.19
CA GLU A 81 13.20 -13.41 -3.09
C GLU A 81 13.52 -12.01 -2.53
N ALA A 82 13.72 -11.03 -3.40
CA ALA A 82 13.95 -9.64 -3.01
C ALA A 82 12.78 -9.07 -2.20
N LEU A 83 11.54 -9.24 -2.66
CA LEU A 83 10.34 -8.79 -1.96
C LEU A 83 10.19 -9.46 -0.59
N ALA A 84 10.32 -10.79 -0.52
CA ALA A 84 10.23 -11.53 0.74
C ALA A 84 11.28 -11.08 1.77
N THR A 85 12.51 -10.83 1.32
CA THR A 85 13.62 -10.39 2.17
C THR A 85 13.40 -8.96 2.70
N LEU A 86 12.89 -8.06 1.86
CA LEU A 86 12.55 -6.69 2.27
C LEU A 86 11.36 -6.65 3.22
N GLN A 87 10.34 -7.48 3.02
CA GLN A 87 9.21 -7.62 3.94
C GLN A 87 9.66 -8.14 5.31
N GLN A 88 10.58 -9.09 5.34
CA GLN A 88 11.16 -9.59 6.59
C GLN A 88 11.94 -8.49 7.33
N ALA A 89 12.71 -7.66 6.62
CA ALA A 89 13.39 -6.51 7.20
C ALA A 89 12.41 -5.50 7.82
N GLU A 90 11.34 -5.20 7.11
CA GLU A 90 10.28 -4.29 7.57
C GLU A 90 9.61 -4.80 8.85
N LEU A 91 9.30 -6.10 8.92
CA LEU A 91 8.70 -6.73 10.09
C LEU A 91 9.61 -6.63 11.32
N ILE A 92 10.92 -6.86 11.17
CA ILE A 92 11.89 -6.74 12.26
C ILE A 92 11.93 -5.30 12.81
N ILE A 93 11.83 -4.31 11.93
CA ILE A 93 11.81 -2.90 12.34
C ILE A 93 10.47 -2.53 12.99
N ALA A 94 9.35 -3.03 12.49
CA ALA A 94 8.02 -2.75 13.03
C ALA A 94 7.87 -3.22 14.48
N VAL A 95 8.42 -4.38 14.83
CA VAL A 95 8.47 -4.90 16.21
C VAL A 95 9.28 -3.98 17.13
N SER A 96 10.23 -3.21 16.58
CA SER A 96 11.07 -2.28 17.36
C SER A 96 10.42 -0.90 17.58
N ALA A 97 9.36 -0.58 16.85
CA ALA A 97 8.74 0.76 16.84
C ALA A 97 7.98 1.09 18.14
N SER A 98 7.73 0.11 19.02
CA SER A 98 7.13 0.32 20.35
C SER A 98 8.02 1.11 21.30
N SER A 99 9.34 1.17 21.03
CA SER A 99 10.36 1.79 21.90
C SER A 99 10.84 3.17 21.44
N GLY A 100 10.18 3.77 20.44
CA GLY A 100 10.59 5.04 19.86
C GLY A 100 11.37 4.89 18.56
N ARG A 101 10.97 5.64 17.51
CA ARG A 101 11.64 5.64 16.20
C ARG A 101 12.94 6.45 16.27
N GLY A 102 14.08 5.78 16.21
CA GLY A 102 15.38 6.42 16.03
C GLY A 102 15.64 6.78 14.57
N LEU A 103 16.53 7.74 14.32
CA LEU A 103 16.94 8.19 12.97
C LEU A 103 17.38 7.02 12.06
N LEU A 104 18.07 6.03 12.62
CA LEU A 104 18.52 4.84 11.88
C LEU A 104 17.35 3.98 11.41
N THR A 105 16.31 3.84 12.23
CA THR A 105 15.10 3.09 11.89
C THR A 105 14.32 3.75 10.75
N GLU A 106 14.22 5.07 10.77
CA GLU A 106 13.55 5.83 9.71
C GLU A 106 14.30 5.75 8.38
N GLU A 107 15.62 5.80 8.41
CA GLU A 107 16.45 5.67 7.21
C GLU A 107 16.33 4.27 6.59
N LEU A 108 16.33 3.21 7.42
CA LEU A 108 16.13 1.83 6.95
C LEU A 108 14.73 1.66 6.35
N LEU A 109 13.68 2.21 6.96
CA LEU A 109 12.33 2.17 6.40
C LEU A 109 12.25 2.90 5.05
N ARG A 110 12.92 4.04 4.91
CA ARG A 110 13.02 4.75 3.61
C ARG A 110 13.73 3.90 2.55
N ARG A 111 14.84 3.25 2.89
CA ARG A 111 15.55 2.34 1.97
C ARG A 111 14.67 1.16 1.57
N ILE A 112 14.00 0.52 2.52
CA ILE A 112 13.07 -0.58 2.24
C ILE A 112 11.97 -0.11 1.28
N ALA A 113 11.32 1.01 1.57
CA ALA A 113 10.27 1.56 0.72
C ALA A 113 10.77 1.89 -0.71
N ALA A 114 11.96 2.45 -0.85
CA ALA A 114 12.56 2.74 -2.14
C ALA A 114 12.86 1.46 -2.96
N GLU A 115 13.42 0.43 -2.31
CA GLU A 115 13.70 -0.84 -2.96
C GLU A 115 12.42 -1.62 -3.33
N GLN A 116 11.41 -1.61 -2.46
CA GLN A 116 10.09 -2.18 -2.77
C GLN A 116 9.42 -1.46 -3.94
N ALA A 117 9.53 -0.12 -4.01
CA ALA A 117 9.03 0.65 -5.14
C ALA A 117 9.77 0.34 -6.45
N ALA A 118 11.08 0.07 -6.39
CA ALA A 118 11.86 -0.33 -7.55
C ALA A 118 11.50 -1.74 -8.05
N LEU A 119 11.09 -2.64 -7.15
CA LEU A 119 10.65 -4.01 -7.48
C LEU A 119 9.20 -4.05 -7.99
N ASN A 120 8.36 -3.18 -7.49
CA ASN A 120 6.96 -3.05 -7.88
C ASN A 120 6.62 -1.55 -8.02
N PRO A 121 7.04 -0.91 -9.13
CA PRO A 121 6.77 0.50 -9.35
C PRO A 121 5.26 0.72 -9.36
N ALA A 122 4.81 1.83 -8.72
CA ALA A 122 3.42 2.22 -8.82
C ALA A 122 3.03 2.36 -10.30
N PRO A 123 1.86 1.83 -10.70
CA PRO A 123 1.41 2.02 -12.07
C PRO A 123 1.31 3.53 -12.39
N PRO A 124 1.60 3.94 -13.63
CA PRO A 124 1.41 5.33 -14.02
C PRO A 124 -0.04 5.76 -13.86
N PRO A 125 -0.31 7.05 -13.69
CA PRO A 125 -1.68 7.58 -13.67
C PRO A 125 -2.46 7.18 -14.92
N LEU A 126 -3.79 6.99 -14.79
CA LEU A 126 -4.66 6.81 -15.94
C LEU A 126 -4.67 8.11 -16.77
N GLU A 127 -4.35 8.02 -18.04
CA GLU A 127 -4.50 9.14 -18.95
C GLU A 127 -5.96 9.29 -19.36
N ALA A 128 -6.57 10.44 -19.05
CA ALA A 128 -7.89 10.79 -19.54
C ALA A 128 -7.83 11.15 -21.02
N LYS A 129 -8.28 10.27 -21.91
CA LYS A 129 -8.43 10.58 -23.32
C LYS A 129 -9.60 11.58 -23.50
N ARG A 130 -9.28 12.83 -23.91
CA ARG A 130 -10.28 13.84 -24.22
C ARG A 130 -11.16 13.38 -25.37
N GLY A 131 -12.49 13.42 -25.19
CA GLY A 131 -13.43 13.24 -26.30
C GLY A 131 -14.53 12.21 -26.14
N TRP A 132 -14.72 11.63 -24.96
CA TRP A 132 -15.87 10.74 -24.74
C TRP A 132 -17.09 11.54 -24.26
N PRO A 133 -18.29 11.34 -24.84
CA PRO A 133 -19.52 12.01 -24.39
C PRO A 133 -19.84 11.57 -22.95
N GLY A 134 -20.17 12.54 -22.09
CA GLY A 134 -20.46 12.29 -20.67
C GLY A 134 -21.62 11.31 -20.50
N LEU A 135 -21.36 10.22 -19.76
CA LEU A 135 -22.34 9.16 -19.43
C LEU A 135 -23.40 9.60 -18.41
N PHE A 136 -23.26 10.78 -17.81
CA PHE A 136 -24.04 11.25 -16.65
C PHE A 136 -24.99 12.41 -16.93
N SER A 137 -25.46 12.54 -18.16
CA SER A 137 -26.47 13.56 -18.50
C SER A 137 -27.86 13.08 -18.07
N THR A 138 -28.45 13.73 -17.07
CA THR A 138 -29.90 13.81 -16.75
C THR A 138 -30.53 12.92 -15.67
N SER A 139 -29.79 12.21 -14.79
CA SER A 139 -30.46 11.51 -13.69
C SER A 139 -30.03 12.00 -12.28
N SER A 140 -30.83 11.75 -11.24
CA SER A 140 -30.47 12.01 -9.83
C SER A 140 -29.30 11.14 -9.33
N ALA A 141 -28.94 10.10 -10.09
CA ALA A 141 -27.86 9.17 -9.79
C ALA A 141 -26.49 9.84 -9.57
N PRO A 142 -26.07 10.86 -10.34
CA PRO A 142 -24.80 11.55 -10.12
C PRO A 142 -24.71 12.23 -8.75
N ARG A 143 -25.80 12.83 -8.27
CA ARG A 143 -25.82 13.53 -6.96
C ARG A 143 -25.65 12.56 -5.79
N ILE A 144 -26.30 11.39 -5.87
CA ILE A 144 -26.20 10.33 -4.86
C ILE A 144 -24.79 9.72 -4.87
N ALA A 145 -24.22 9.46 -6.05
CA ALA A 145 -22.87 8.95 -6.18
C ALA A 145 -21.83 9.94 -5.60
N LEU A 146 -21.99 11.24 -5.88
CA LEU A 146 -21.12 12.29 -5.32
C LEU A 146 -21.23 12.38 -3.79
N ALA A 147 -22.44 12.28 -3.23
CA ALA A 147 -22.64 12.26 -1.78
C ALA A 147 -21.93 11.05 -1.12
N ARG A 148 -22.07 9.85 -1.72
CA ARG A 148 -21.37 8.64 -1.27
C ARG A 148 -19.86 8.78 -1.41
N TYR A 149 -19.37 9.31 -2.54
CA TYR A 149 -17.94 9.61 -2.74
C TYR A 149 -17.43 10.51 -1.62
N ASN A 150 -18.07 11.62 -1.34
CA ASN A 150 -17.65 12.54 -0.29
C ASN A 150 -17.61 11.88 1.09
N PHE A 151 -18.52 10.94 1.36
CA PHE A 151 -18.55 10.20 2.62
C PHE A 151 -17.40 9.20 2.76
N TYR A 152 -17.06 8.49 1.69
CA TYR A 152 -16.02 7.45 1.72
C TYR A 152 -14.64 7.90 1.24
N ARG A 153 -14.53 9.09 0.63
CA ARG A 153 -13.34 9.57 -0.05
C ARG A 153 -12.07 9.38 0.75
N ASP A 154 -12.05 9.80 2.02
CA ASP A 154 -10.84 9.84 2.81
C ASP A 154 -10.29 8.41 3.07
N ILE A 155 -11.18 7.45 3.36
CA ILE A 155 -10.78 6.05 3.56
C ILE A 155 -10.34 5.40 2.25
N LEU A 156 -11.07 5.63 1.14
CA LEU A 156 -10.73 5.06 -0.16
C LEU A 156 -9.39 5.60 -0.66
N THR A 157 -9.18 6.92 -0.58
CA THR A 157 -7.95 7.59 -1.00
C THR A 157 -6.75 7.10 -0.20
N ARG A 158 -6.88 7.03 1.14
CA ARG A 158 -5.83 6.53 2.02
C ARG A 158 -5.38 5.13 1.62
N ILE A 159 -6.33 4.21 1.39
CA ILE A 159 -6.03 2.82 1.02
C ILE A 159 -5.36 2.74 -0.35
N LEU A 160 -5.82 3.50 -1.35
CA LEU A 160 -5.19 3.51 -2.67
C LEU A 160 -3.73 4.01 -2.60
N ILE A 161 -3.46 5.02 -1.77
CA ILE A 161 -2.11 5.51 -1.52
C ILE A 161 -1.26 4.44 -0.82
N GLU A 162 -1.80 3.76 0.20
CA GLU A 162 -1.13 2.65 0.90
C GLU A 162 -0.77 1.51 -0.06
N GLU A 163 -1.69 1.14 -0.95
CA GLU A 163 -1.51 0.09 -1.96
C GLU A 163 -0.80 0.62 -3.23
N LYS A 164 -0.31 1.88 -3.24
CA LYS A 164 0.47 2.49 -4.34
C LYS A 164 -0.27 2.53 -5.67
N LEU A 165 -1.57 2.75 -5.65
CA LEU A 165 -2.38 2.91 -6.85
C LEU A 165 -2.68 4.39 -7.12
N PRO A 166 -2.79 4.79 -8.40
CA PRO A 166 -3.24 6.13 -8.76
C PRO A 166 -4.70 6.33 -8.33
N LEU A 167 -5.04 7.55 -7.88
CA LEU A 167 -6.39 7.86 -7.40
C LEU A 167 -7.44 7.79 -8.50
N GLU A 168 -7.02 7.85 -9.75
CA GLU A 168 -7.81 7.69 -10.95
C GLU A 168 -8.64 6.40 -10.97
N VAL A 169 -8.17 5.35 -10.32
CA VAL A 169 -8.93 4.09 -10.21
C VAL A 169 -10.22 4.21 -9.39
N LEU A 170 -10.43 5.33 -8.67
CA LEU A 170 -11.73 5.62 -8.04
C LEU A 170 -12.87 5.74 -9.07
N SER A 171 -12.56 6.07 -10.31
CA SER A 171 -13.52 6.06 -11.41
C SER A 171 -14.11 4.67 -11.68
N VAL A 172 -13.37 3.59 -11.38
CA VAL A 172 -13.89 2.22 -11.39
C VAL A 172 -15.05 2.09 -10.40
N ALA A 173 -14.86 2.48 -9.14
CA ALA A 173 -15.90 2.40 -8.10
C ALA A 173 -17.13 3.26 -8.45
N LEU A 174 -16.92 4.40 -9.12
CA LEU A 174 -18.01 5.24 -9.61
C LEU A 174 -18.83 4.52 -10.68
N VAL A 175 -18.19 3.92 -11.68
CA VAL A 175 -18.86 3.20 -12.77
C VAL A 175 -19.50 1.91 -12.29
N GLU A 176 -18.87 1.18 -11.38
CA GLU A 176 -19.36 -0.10 -10.88
C GLU A 176 -20.64 0.04 -10.02
N SER A 177 -20.67 1.02 -9.13
CA SER A 177 -21.76 1.09 -8.14
C SER A 177 -22.20 2.51 -7.75
N GLY A 178 -21.55 3.56 -8.28
CA GLY A 178 -21.70 4.92 -7.73
C GLY A 178 -21.36 4.97 -6.25
N PHE A 179 -20.27 4.30 -5.86
CA PHE A 179 -19.78 4.17 -4.48
C PHE A 179 -20.79 3.54 -3.50
N ASN A 180 -21.69 2.69 -3.97
CA ASN A 180 -22.68 2.03 -3.12
C ASN A 180 -22.09 0.76 -2.47
N PRO A 181 -21.88 0.73 -1.13
CA PRO A 181 -21.32 -0.44 -0.46
C PRO A 181 -22.27 -1.64 -0.42
N LEU A 182 -23.58 -1.40 -0.61
CA LEU A 182 -24.60 -2.43 -0.59
C LEU A 182 -25.06 -2.86 -2.00
N ALA A 183 -24.42 -2.34 -3.05
CA ALA A 183 -24.78 -2.73 -4.42
C ALA A 183 -24.62 -4.23 -4.63
N LEU A 184 -25.60 -4.84 -5.30
CA LEU A 184 -25.61 -6.25 -5.66
C LEU A 184 -26.07 -6.39 -7.10
N SER A 185 -25.23 -6.97 -7.95
CA SER A 185 -25.57 -7.24 -9.34
C SER A 185 -26.34 -8.57 -9.48
N PRO A 186 -27.11 -8.75 -10.55
CA PRO A 186 -27.76 -10.03 -10.85
C PRO A 186 -26.76 -11.19 -11.01
N LYS A 187 -25.51 -10.89 -11.37
CA LYS A 187 -24.42 -11.89 -11.52
C LYS A 187 -23.70 -12.19 -10.19
N GLY A 188 -24.10 -11.55 -9.07
CA GLY A 188 -23.51 -11.76 -7.74
C GLY A 188 -22.30 -10.89 -7.41
N ALA A 189 -21.95 -9.91 -8.25
CA ALA A 189 -20.95 -8.89 -7.90
C ALA A 189 -21.51 -7.99 -6.79
N ARG A 190 -20.67 -7.57 -5.82
CA ARG A 190 -21.16 -6.85 -4.64
C ARG A 190 -20.22 -5.73 -4.17
N GLY A 191 -20.85 -4.70 -3.57
CA GLY A 191 -20.17 -3.62 -2.88
C GLY A 191 -19.71 -2.49 -3.80
N ILE A 192 -18.94 -1.56 -3.24
CA ILE A 192 -18.43 -0.36 -3.93
C ILE A 192 -17.71 -0.73 -5.24
N TRP A 193 -16.91 -1.79 -5.21
CA TRP A 193 -16.05 -2.23 -6.29
C TRP A 193 -16.64 -3.36 -7.14
N GLN A 194 -17.86 -3.81 -6.87
CA GLN A 194 -18.55 -4.91 -7.57
C GLN A 194 -17.67 -6.15 -7.74
N LEU A 195 -17.01 -6.58 -6.66
CA LEU A 195 -16.18 -7.76 -6.68
C LEU A 195 -17.05 -9.02 -6.78
N MET A 196 -16.68 -9.92 -7.70
CA MET A 196 -17.25 -11.27 -7.75
C MET A 196 -16.79 -12.09 -6.54
N PRO A 197 -17.58 -13.07 -6.07
CA PRO A 197 -17.24 -13.87 -4.89
C PRO A 197 -15.85 -14.49 -4.94
N ASP A 198 -15.47 -15.09 -6.08
CA ASP A 198 -14.20 -15.80 -6.23
C ASP A 198 -13.02 -14.81 -6.26
N THR A 199 -13.18 -13.68 -6.95
CA THR A 199 -12.19 -12.60 -6.93
C THR A 199 -12.01 -12.07 -5.50
N ALA A 200 -13.09 -11.82 -4.78
CA ALA A 200 -13.04 -11.35 -3.40
C ALA A 200 -12.28 -12.31 -2.48
N ARG A 201 -12.57 -13.61 -2.54
CA ARG A 201 -11.85 -14.64 -1.76
C ARG A 201 -10.37 -14.72 -2.14
N ARG A 202 -10.05 -14.63 -3.42
CA ARG A 202 -8.67 -14.64 -3.92
C ARG A 202 -7.83 -13.50 -3.32
N TYR A 203 -8.45 -12.35 -3.05
CA TYR A 203 -7.82 -11.17 -2.44
C TYR A 203 -8.10 -11.04 -0.93
N GLY A 204 -8.43 -12.16 -0.27
CA GLY A 204 -8.48 -12.28 1.18
C GLY A 204 -9.76 -11.82 1.85
N LEU A 205 -10.86 -11.63 1.09
CA LEU A 205 -12.14 -11.27 1.68
C LEU A 205 -12.95 -12.50 2.11
N THR A 206 -13.58 -12.43 3.28
CA THR A 206 -14.66 -13.34 3.65
C THR A 206 -15.88 -13.06 2.78
N VAL A 207 -16.48 -14.12 2.23
CA VAL A 207 -17.73 -14.07 1.48
C VAL A 207 -18.60 -15.23 1.97
N ALA A 208 -19.39 -14.94 3.00
CA ALA A 208 -20.31 -15.89 3.64
C ALA A 208 -21.67 -15.23 3.91
N PRO A 209 -22.75 -16.01 4.09
CA PRO A 209 -24.04 -15.46 4.51
C PRO A 209 -23.89 -14.75 5.87
N GLY A 210 -24.30 -13.49 5.94
CA GLY A 210 -24.20 -12.66 7.15
C GLY A 210 -22.82 -12.03 7.40
N ASP A 211 -21.76 -12.45 6.69
CA ASP A 211 -20.41 -11.89 6.82
C ASP A 211 -19.77 -11.77 5.41
N ASP A 212 -20.12 -10.70 4.72
CA ASP A 212 -19.63 -10.43 3.36
C ASP A 212 -18.81 -9.15 3.32
N HIS A 213 -17.49 -9.30 3.38
CA HIS A 213 -16.53 -8.20 3.43
C HIS A 213 -16.50 -7.34 2.15
N ARG A 214 -17.17 -7.76 1.07
CA ARG A 214 -17.34 -6.93 -0.14
C ARG A 214 -18.22 -5.71 0.11
N THR A 215 -19.03 -5.72 1.19
CA THR A 215 -19.85 -4.58 1.63
C THR A 215 -19.11 -3.63 2.56
N HIS A 216 -17.93 -4.00 3.04
CA HIS A 216 -17.10 -3.17 3.91
C HIS A 216 -16.15 -2.32 3.06
N PRO A 217 -16.30 -0.99 3.02
CA PRO A 217 -15.54 -0.11 2.13
C PRO A 217 -14.03 -0.28 2.23
N GLU A 218 -13.49 -0.42 3.43
CA GLU A 218 -12.06 -0.58 3.66
C GLU A 218 -11.53 -1.91 3.10
N HIS A 219 -12.14 -3.02 3.50
CA HIS A 219 -11.71 -4.35 3.06
C HIS A 219 -11.86 -4.52 1.55
N ALA A 220 -13.01 -4.11 1.00
CA ALA A 220 -13.28 -4.19 -0.43
C ALA A 220 -12.31 -3.32 -1.25
N THR A 221 -11.95 -2.13 -0.76
CA THR A 221 -11.01 -1.25 -1.47
C THR A 221 -9.61 -1.84 -1.51
N ARG A 222 -9.13 -2.41 -0.41
CA ARG A 222 -7.82 -3.06 -0.38
C ARG A 222 -7.75 -4.25 -1.32
N ALA A 223 -8.79 -5.07 -1.36
CA ALA A 223 -8.89 -6.21 -2.27
C ALA A 223 -8.94 -5.77 -3.75
N ALA A 224 -9.77 -4.77 -4.07
CA ALA A 224 -9.89 -4.22 -5.42
C ALA A 224 -8.59 -3.56 -5.89
N ALA A 225 -7.90 -2.84 -4.99
CA ALA A 225 -6.61 -2.22 -5.27
C ALA A 225 -5.57 -3.27 -5.68
N ARG A 226 -5.43 -4.34 -4.92
CA ARG A 226 -4.50 -5.43 -5.23
C ARG A 226 -4.87 -6.15 -6.53
N TYR A 227 -6.16 -6.36 -6.77
CA TYR A 227 -6.61 -6.96 -8.03
C TYR A 227 -6.27 -6.06 -9.23
N LEU A 228 -6.51 -4.76 -9.15
CA LEU A 228 -6.16 -3.80 -10.21
C LEU A 228 -4.65 -3.73 -10.44
N GLN A 229 -3.86 -3.82 -9.38
CA GLN A 229 -2.39 -3.89 -9.45
C GLN A 229 -1.91 -5.13 -10.22
N ASP A 230 -2.47 -6.30 -9.88
CA ASP A 230 -2.15 -7.56 -10.58
C ASP A 230 -2.54 -7.51 -12.05
N LEU A 231 -3.71 -6.95 -12.37
CA LEU A 231 -4.15 -6.76 -13.75
C LEU A 231 -3.24 -5.81 -14.51
N TYR A 232 -2.86 -4.67 -13.89
CA TYR A 232 -1.89 -3.78 -14.52
C TYR A 232 -0.52 -4.45 -14.70
N GLY A 233 -0.03 -5.18 -13.71
CA GLY A 233 1.21 -5.95 -13.83
C GLY A 233 1.17 -7.00 -14.95
N MET A 234 0.01 -7.61 -15.20
CA MET A 234 -0.20 -8.60 -16.25
C MET A 234 -0.22 -7.99 -17.66
N PHE A 235 -0.83 -6.83 -17.80
CA PHE A 235 -1.07 -6.24 -19.12
C PHE A 235 -0.16 -5.05 -19.44
N GLY A 236 0.40 -4.35 -18.44
CA GLY A 236 1.24 -3.17 -18.62
C GLY A 236 0.53 -1.94 -19.21
N ASP A 237 -0.81 -2.02 -19.29
CA ASP A 237 -1.67 -1.02 -19.89
C ASP A 237 -2.99 -0.92 -19.12
N TRP A 238 -3.44 0.31 -18.81
CA TRP A 238 -4.63 0.51 -18.01
C TRP A 238 -5.92 0.16 -18.75
N GLU A 239 -6.02 0.43 -20.05
CA GLU A 239 -7.22 0.11 -20.82
C GLU A 239 -7.45 -1.41 -20.86
N LEU A 240 -6.35 -2.18 -21.03
CA LEU A 240 -6.39 -3.64 -20.98
C LEU A 240 -6.64 -4.16 -19.55
N ALA A 241 -6.07 -3.53 -18.52
CA ALA A 241 -6.32 -3.88 -17.12
C ALA A 241 -7.79 -3.64 -16.74
N LEU A 242 -8.38 -2.50 -17.13
CA LEU A 242 -9.79 -2.19 -16.95
C LEU A 242 -10.71 -3.14 -17.73
N ALA A 243 -10.33 -3.48 -18.95
CA ALA A 243 -11.04 -4.50 -19.74
C ALA A 243 -11.03 -5.86 -19.03
N ALA A 244 -9.90 -6.23 -18.41
CA ALA A 244 -9.75 -7.47 -17.67
C ALA A 244 -10.51 -7.44 -16.33
N TYR A 245 -10.57 -6.30 -15.66
CA TYR A 245 -11.41 -6.12 -14.46
C TYR A 245 -12.88 -6.44 -14.75
N ASN A 246 -13.40 -5.92 -15.87
CA ASN A 246 -14.80 -6.12 -16.26
C ASN A 246 -15.08 -7.50 -16.89
N ALA A 247 -14.19 -7.97 -17.79
CA ALA A 247 -14.43 -9.18 -18.59
C ALA A 247 -13.73 -10.44 -18.07
N GLY A 248 -12.78 -10.28 -17.13
CA GLY A 248 -11.86 -11.32 -16.69
C GLY A 248 -10.59 -11.39 -17.54
N GLU A 249 -9.45 -11.61 -16.86
CA GLU A 249 -8.10 -11.62 -17.44
C GLU A 249 -7.92 -12.68 -18.54
N GLY A 250 -8.56 -13.84 -18.41
CA GLY A 250 -8.48 -14.90 -19.40
C GLY A 250 -9.08 -14.51 -20.74
N ARG A 251 -10.17 -13.73 -20.73
CA ARG A 251 -10.82 -13.28 -21.95
C ARG A 251 -10.00 -12.23 -22.68
N VAL A 252 -9.39 -11.30 -21.95
CA VAL A 252 -8.53 -10.27 -22.54
C VAL A 252 -7.26 -10.90 -23.12
N ARG A 253 -6.62 -11.85 -22.43
CA ARG A 253 -5.47 -12.60 -22.97
C ARG A 253 -5.81 -13.28 -24.30
N ARG A 254 -6.92 -14.01 -24.34
CA ARG A 254 -7.38 -14.66 -25.60
C ARG A 254 -7.64 -13.64 -26.70
N ALA A 255 -8.21 -12.48 -26.39
CA ALA A 255 -8.44 -11.43 -27.38
C ALA A 255 -7.12 -10.88 -27.95
N ILE A 256 -6.11 -10.67 -27.10
CA ILE A 256 -4.75 -10.26 -27.50
C ILE A 256 -4.10 -11.30 -28.42
N GLU A 257 -4.18 -12.58 -28.06
CA GLU A 257 -3.66 -13.69 -28.87
C GLU A 257 -4.32 -13.72 -30.27
N LEU A 258 -5.65 -13.60 -30.33
CA LEU A 258 -6.40 -13.59 -31.60
C LEU A 258 -6.12 -12.33 -32.44
N ALA A 259 -5.84 -11.21 -31.79
CA ALA A 259 -5.55 -9.96 -32.47
C ALA A 259 -4.11 -9.90 -32.98
N GLY A 260 -3.18 -10.56 -32.28
CA GLY A 260 -1.74 -10.33 -32.45
C GLY A 260 -1.31 -8.91 -32.00
N ALA A 261 -2.12 -8.22 -31.20
CA ALA A 261 -1.89 -6.84 -30.78
C ALA A 261 -2.32 -6.64 -29.31
N ARG A 262 -1.53 -5.85 -28.56
CA ARG A 262 -1.80 -5.47 -27.17
C ARG A 262 -2.31 -4.02 -27.10
N ASP A 263 -3.44 -3.77 -27.74
CA ASP A 263 -4.08 -2.44 -27.78
C ASP A 263 -5.58 -2.60 -27.62
N PHE A 264 -6.15 -1.96 -26.59
CA PHE A 264 -7.58 -2.06 -26.29
C PHE A 264 -8.46 -1.60 -27.47
N ASN A 265 -8.09 -0.50 -28.15
CA ASN A 265 -8.89 0.04 -29.24
C ASN A 265 -8.92 -0.90 -30.43
N GLU A 266 -7.82 -1.59 -30.72
CA GLU A 266 -7.78 -2.62 -31.75
C GLU A 266 -8.66 -3.82 -31.38
N LEU A 267 -8.58 -4.32 -30.13
CA LEU A 267 -9.45 -5.39 -29.65
C LEU A 267 -10.94 -5.02 -29.72
N ALA A 268 -11.26 -3.78 -29.34
CA ALA A 268 -12.62 -3.23 -29.37
C ALA A 268 -13.13 -3.07 -30.82
N ARG A 269 -12.33 -2.49 -31.70
CA ARG A 269 -12.64 -2.30 -33.13
C ARG A 269 -12.90 -3.65 -33.82
N ARG A 270 -12.10 -4.67 -33.55
CA ARG A 270 -12.27 -6.02 -34.08
C ARG A 270 -13.36 -6.83 -33.37
N LYS A 271 -14.05 -6.25 -32.38
CA LYS A 271 -15.13 -6.89 -31.61
C LYS A 271 -14.68 -8.18 -30.88
N LEU A 272 -13.42 -8.28 -30.49
CA LEU A 272 -12.85 -9.43 -29.77
C LEU A 272 -13.18 -9.39 -28.27
N LEU A 273 -13.67 -8.25 -27.78
CA LEU A 273 -14.18 -8.08 -26.42
C LEU A 273 -15.71 -7.93 -26.41
N PRO A 274 -16.40 -8.34 -25.33
CA PRO A 274 -17.83 -8.14 -25.17
C PRO A 274 -18.23 -6.67 -25.37
N LEU A 275 -19.46 -6.42 -25.81
CA LEU A 275 -19.98 -5.07 -25.98
C LEU A 275 -19.96 -4.31 -24.64
N GLU A 276 -20.31 -4.98 -23.54
CA GLU A 276 -20.24 -4.44 -22.17
C GLU A 276 -18.84 -3.89 -21.89
N THR A 277 -17.79 -4.69 -22.14
CA THR A 277 -16.40 -4.30 -21.86
C THR A 277 -15.91 -3.18 -22.79
N ARG A 278 -16.32 -3.22 -24.06
CA ARG A 278 -15.99 -2.14 -25.03
C ARG A 278 -16.57 -0.78 -24.64
N ASN A 279 -17.71 -0.77 -23.92
CA ASN A 279 -18.34 0.43 -23.40
C ASN A 279 -17.81 0.79 -22.00
N TYR A 280 -17.42 -0.20 -21.21
CA TYR A 280 -16.96 -0.03 -19.83
C TYR A 280 -15.66 0.78 -19.73
N VAL A 281 -14.64 0.40 -20.49
CA VAL A 281 -13.34 1.08 -20.43
C VAL A 281 -13.44 2.57 -20.74
N PRO A 282 -14.08 3.00 -21.85
CA PRO A 282 -14.33 4.41 -22.11
C PRO A 282 -15.14 5.10 -21.01
N ALA A 283 -16.10 4.39 -20.39
CA ALA A 283 -16.91 4.95 -19.31
C ALA A 283 -16.06 5.26 -18.07
N VAL A 284 -15.15 4.36 -17.68
CA VAL A 284 -14.23 4.56 -16.55
C VAL A 284 -13.29 5.76 -16.82
N LEU A 285 -12.72 5.85 -18.03
CA LEU A 285 -11.85 6.95 -18.41
C LEU A 285 -12.59 8.31 -18.46
N ALA A 286 -13.85 8.32 -18.92
CA ALA A 286 -14.68 9.51 -18.91
C ALA A 286 -15.07 9.93 -17.47
N ALA A 287 -15.38 8.96 -16.60
CA ALA A 287 -15.69 9.22 -15.20
C ALA A 287 -14.51 9.89 -14.49
N TRP A 288 -13.29 9.45 -14.75
CA TRP A 288 -12.09 10.08 -14.20
C TRP A 288 -12.00 11.56 -14.56
N SER A 289 -12.16 11.93 -15.83
CA SER A 289 -12.09 13.32 -16.28
C SER A 289 -13.09 14.26 -15.59
N GLN A 290 -14.22 13.71 -15.10
CA GLN A 290 -15.22 14.44 -14.34
C GLN A 290 -14.95 14.53 -12.85
N MET A 291 -14.19 13.57 -12.28
CA MET A 291 -13.80 13.55 -10.87
C MET A 291 -12.55 14.37 -10.58
N SER A 292 -11.68 14.55 -11.57
CA SER A 292 -10.51 15.42 -11.44
C SER A 292 -10.97 16.89 -11.34
N PRO A 293 -10.52 17.66 -10.32
CA PRO A 293 -10.73 19.08 -10.32
C PRO A 293 -10.10 19.65 -11.60
N ALA A 294 -10.84 20.53 -12.29
CA ALA A 294 -10.28 21.27 -13.42
C ALA A 294 -8.92 21.87 -12.99
N PRO A 295 -7.87 21.80 -13.82
CA PRO A 295 -6.60 22.44 -13.49
C PRO A 295 -6.93 23.89 -13.11
N VAL A 296 -6.50 24.29 -11.90
CA VAL A 296 -6.65 25.67 -11.42
C VAL A 296 -5.91 26.50 -12.45
N ALA A 297 -6.68 27.14 -13.34
CA ALA A 297 -6.13 28.07 -14.30
C ALA A 297 -5.34 29.12 -13.49
N ASN A 298 -4.05 29.17 -13.73
CA ASN A 298 -3.13 30.07 -13.02
C ASN A 298 -3.62 31.51 -13.27
N ARG A 299 -4.36 32.09 -12.32
CA ARG A 299 -4.93 33.45 -12.43
C ARG A 299 -3.87 34.52 -12.61
N ASN A 300 -2.59 34.14 -12.53
CA ASN A 300 -1.47 35.06 -12.66
C ASN A 300 -1.04 35.31 -14.11
N GLU A 301 -1.48 34.51 -15.09
CA GLU A 301 -1.13 34.74 -16.50
C GLU A 301 -2.08 35.74 -17.21
N ALA A 302 -3.30 35.91 -16.67
CA ALA A 302 -4.28 36.82 -17.28
C ALA A 302 -4.04 38.33 -16.98
N HIS A 303 -3.09 38.67 -16.08
CA HIS A 303 -2.72 40.05 -15.77
C HIS A 303 -1.49 40.53 -16.53
N ALA A 304 -0.69 39.63 -17.11
CA ALA A 304 0.53 40.00 -17.84
C ALA A 304 0.29 40.41 -19.32
N GLU A 305 -0.90 40.22 -19.86
CA GLU A 305 -1.23 40.61 -21.24
C GLU A 305 -2.04 41.92 -21.35
N ARG A 306 -2.14 42.68 -20.26
CA ARG A 306 -2.88 43.96 -20.24
C ARG A 306 -2.07 45.17 -19.73
N GLU A 307 -0.73 45.09 -19.72
CA GLU A 307 0.14 46.27 -19.52
C GLU A 307 0.95 46.58 -20.77
#